data_4614f60f88594729848c1ac49ebabae5
#
_entry.id   4614f60f88594729848c1ac49ebabae5
#
_cell.length_a   1.000
_cell.length_b   1.000
_cell.length_c   1.000
_cell.angle_alpha   90.00
_cell.angle_beta   90.00
_cell.angle_gamma   90.00
#
_symmetry.space_group_name_H-M   'P 1'
#
loop_
_entity.id
_entity.type
_entity.pdbx_description
1 polymer ?
#
loop_
_entity_poly.entity_id
_entity_poly.type
_entity_poly.pdbx_seq_one_letter_code
_entity_poly.pdbx_strand_id
1 'polypeptide(L)'
;MFFDILWPSKNEVVSKNVINNNALVCKMVSKKVTMLFTGDIEQEAEKAILDKYKANMGILKSDILKVAHHGSKTSSTKEFLEAVKPNTAVIGVGKNNNFGHPNKSILERLKRLGCRIYRTDESGEIILL
;
A
#
# COMPACT_ATOMS: atom_id res chain seq x y z
N MET A 1 -13.37 9.52 13.19
CA MET A 1 -12.15 8.98 12.56
C MET A 1 -11.54 7.93 13.47
N PHE A 2 -11.17 6.78 12.92
CA PHE A 2 -10.49 5.72 13.66
C PHE A 2 -9.51 4.98 12.74
N PHE A 3 -8.64 4.16 13.34
CA PHE A 3 -7.67 3.33 12.64
C PHE A 3 -7.90 1.86 12.97
N ASP A 4 -8.01 1.04 11.93
CA ASP A 4 -8.05 -0.43 12.05
C ASP A 4 -6.66 -0.98 11.73
N ILE A 5 -6.13 -1.82 12.61
CA ILE A 5 -4.87 -2.53 12.37
C ILE A 5 -5.19 -3.83 11.63
N LEU A 6 -4.73 -3.93 10.41
CA LEU A 6 -5.00 -5.08 9.54
C LEU A 6 -3.87 -6.11 9.54
N TRP A 7 -2.62 -5.67 9.79
CA TRP A 7 -1.43 -6.51 9.74
C TRP A 7 -0.28 -5.88 10.56
N PRO A 8 0.66 -6.65 11.16
CA PRO A 8 0.51 -8.09 11.39
C PRO A 8 -0.50 -8.40 12.48
N SER A 9 -0.92 -9.65 12.59
CA SER A 9 -1.66 -10.11 13.77
C SER A 9 -0.77 -10.98 14.65
N LYS A 10 -1.19 -11.16 15.90
CA LYS A 10 -0.39 -11.80 16.95
C LYS A 10 0.17 -13.18 16.58
N ASN A 11 -0.55 -13.92 15.73
CA ASN A 11 -0.22 -15.29 15.36
C ASN A 11 0.14 -15.46 13.87
N GLU A 12 0.24 -14.36 13.12
CA GLU A 12 0.50 -14.39 11.68
C GLU A 12 1.77 -13.60 11.39
N VAL A 13 2.85 -14.28 11.10
CA VAL A 13 4.16 -13.70 10.82
C VAL A 13 4.69 -14.26 9.50
N VAL A 14 5.17 -13.39 8.64
CA VAL A 14 5.92 -13.77 7.45
C VAL A 14 7.38 -13.93 7.81
N SER A 15 7.96 -15.09 7.46
CA SER A 15 9.35 -15.41 7.79
C SER A 15 10.38 -14.86 6.79
N LYS A 16 9.94 -14.51 5.58
CA LYS A 16 10.79 -13.90 4.55
C LYS A 16 10.80 -12.38 4.70
N ASN A 17 11.97 -11.76 4.62
CA ASN A 17 12.13 -10.31 4.81
C ASN A 17 11.34 -9.80 6.02
N VAL A 18 11.65 -10.37 7.18
CA VAL A 18 10.85 -10.26 8.42
C VAL A 18 10.53 -8.81 8.79
N ILE A 19 11.50 -7.92 8.66
CA ILE A 19 11.32 -6.51 9.03
C ILE A 19 10.27 -5.86 8.11
N ASN A 20 10.43 -5.99 6.80
CA ASN A 20 9.51 -5.36 5.84
C ASN A 20 8.15 -6.04 5.85
N ASN A 21 8.10 -7.37 5.75
CA ASN A 21 6.84 -8.10 5.63
C ASN A 21 6.00 -8.12 6.92
N ASN A 22 6.55 -7.72 8.04
CA ASN A 22 5.78 -7.54 9.28
C ASN A 22 5.65 -6.06 9.67
N ALA A 23 5.86 -5.16 8.73
CA ALA A 23 5.52 -3.76 8.89
C ALA A 23 4.01 -3.55 9.10
N LEU A 24 3.68 -2.49 9.81
CA LEU A 24 2.29 -2.18 10.14
C LEU A 24 1.48 -1.84 8.89
N VAL A 25 0.35 -2.53 8.72
CA VAL A 25 -0.69 -2.14 7.77
C VAL A 25 -1.91 -1.69 8.57
N CYS A 26 -2.31 -0.45 8.37
CA CYS A 26 -3.49 0.09 9.03
C CYS A 26 -4.36 0.87 8.05
N LYS A 27 -5.65 0.84 8.32
CA LYS A 27 -6.65 1.58 7.56
C LYS A 27 -7.23 2.70 8.40
N MET A 28 -7.06 3.92 7.92
CA MET A 28 -7.77 5.07 8.46
C MET A 28 -9.18 5.11 7.86
N VAL A 29 -10.17 5.24 8.72
CA VAL A 29 -11.58 5.36 8.32
C VAL A 29 -12.14 6.67 8.86
N SER A 30 -12.60 7.51 7.98
CA SER A 30 -13.34 8.72 8.32
C SER A 30 -14.71 8.72 7.63
N LYS A 31 -15.56 9.71 7.96
CA LYS A 31 -16.88 9.85 7.32
C LYS A 31 -16.79 10.15 5.81
N LYS A 32 -15.67 10.69 5.35
CA LYS A 32 -15.52 11.19 3.97
C LYS A 32 -14.57 10.36 3.12
N VAL A 33 -13.58 9.74 3.74
CA VAL A 33 -12.48 9.10 3.03
C VAL A 33 -11.86 7.97 3.85
N THR A 34 -11.40 6.96 3.16
CA THR A 34 -10.62 5.86 3.73
C THR A 34 -9.22 5.85 3.13
N MET A 35 -8.21 5.56 3.94
CA MET A 35 -6.82 5.47 3.49
C MET A 35 -6.14 4.24 4.07
N LEU A 36 -5.48 3.48 3.21
CA LEU A 36 -4.69 2.31 3.59
C LEU A 36 -3.20 2.68 3.62
N PHE A 37 -2.59 2.47 4.78
CA PHE A 37 -1.16 2.61 4.99
C PHE A 37 -0.54 1.21 5.01
N THR A 38 0.44 0.98 4.16
CA THR A 38 0.99 -0.36 3.93
C THR A 38 2.43 -0.52 4.39
N GLY A 39 3.04 0.52 4.95
CA GLY A 39 4.44 0.46 5.38
C GLY A 39 5.35 -0.02 4.25
N ASP A 40 6.25 -0.91 4.58
CA ASP A 40 7.21 -1.49 3.64
C ASP A 40 6.93 -2.97 3.33
N ILE A 41 5.67 -3.42 3.48
CA ILE A 41 5.31 -4.81 3.16
C ILE A 41 5.68 -5.16 1.71
N GLU A 42 5.99 -6.43 1.51
CA GLU A 42 6.29 -7.00 0.22
C GLU A 42 5.22 -8.05 -0.18
N GLN A 43 5.39 -8.67 -1.32
CA GLN A 43 4.40 -9.58 -1.90
C GLN A 43 3.99 -10.74 -0.98
N GLU A 44 4.88 -11.21 -0.12
CA GLU A 44 4.56 -12.30 0.81
C GLU A 44 3.55 -11.86 1.88
N ALA A 45 3.72 -10.66 2.42
CA ALA A 45 2.75 -10.09 3.36
C ALA A 45 1.44 -9.72 2.66
N GLU A 46 1.49 -9.17 1.45
CA GLU A 46 0.30 -8.88 0.66
C GLU A 46 -0.54 -10.15 0.44
N LYS A 47 0.12 -11.28 0.08
CA LYS A 47 -0.54 -12.58 -0.06
C LYS A 47 -1.16 -13.04 1.26
N ALA A 48 -0.43 -12.95 2.35
CA ALA A 48 -0.93 -13.33 3.68
C ALA A 48 -2.16 -12.49 4.10
N ILE A 49 -2.14 -11.20 3.80
CA ILE A 49 -3.28 -10.29 4.04
C ILE A 49 -4.49 -10.69 3.18
N LEU A 50 -4.28 -10.97 1.89
CA LEU A 50 -5.35 -11.42 1.00
C LEU A 50 -5.96 -12.73 1.51
N ASP A 51 -5.14 -13.70 1.91
CA ASP A 51 -5.60 -14.97 2.47
C ASP A 51 -6.37 -14.77 3.78
N LYS A 52 -5.90 -13.88 4.65
CA LYS A 52 -6.57 -13.55 5.91
C LYS A 52 -7.97 -12.98 5.71
N TYR A 53 -8.14 -12.10 4.74
CA TYR A 53 -9.39 -11.39 4.50
C TYR A 53 -10.20 -11.93 3.32
N LYS A 54 -9.87 -13.12 2.80
CA LYS A 54 -10.54 -13.70 1.63
C LYS A 54 -12.06 -13.82 1.76
N ALA A 55 -12.58 -14.03 2.98
CA ALA A 55 -14.01 -14.11 3.23
C ALA A 55 -14.68 -12.72 3.29
N ASN A 56 -13.93 -11.65 3.47
CA ASN A 56 -14.42 -10.27 3.52
C ASN A 56 -13.39 -9.30 2.93
N MET A 57 -13.13 -9.42 1.65
CA MET A 57 -12.11 -8.65 0.92
C MET A 57 -12.42 -7.14 0.92
N GLY A 58 -13.68 -6.75 1.12
CA GLY A 58 -14.10 -5.35 1.24
C GLY A 58 -13.43 -4.57 2.37
N ILE A 59 -12.89 -5.26 3.37
CA ILE A 59 -12.10 -4.65 4.45
C ILE A 59 -10.90 -3.89 3.88
N LEU A 60 -10.27 -4.41 2.83
CA LEU A 60 -9.10 -3.81 2.21
C LEU A 60 -9.42 -2.60 1.33
N LYS A 61 -10.64 -2.50 0.83
CA LYS A 61 -11.03 -1.41 -0.08
C LYS A 61 -10.82 -0.05 0.57
N SER A 62 -10.10 0.83 -0.12
CA SER A 62 -9.74 2.16 0.38
C SER A 62 -9.65 3.17 -0.75
N ASP A 63 -10.06 4.41 -0.50
CA ASP A 63 -10.04 5.48 -1.49
C ASP A 63 -8.62 5.92 -1.83
N ILE A 64 -7.76 5.94 -0.82
CA ILE A 64 -6.37 6.35 -0.93
C ILE A 64 -5.47 5.21 -0.48
N LEU A 65 -4.43 4.94 -1.25
CA LEU A 65 -3.37 3.99 -0.91
C LEU A 65 -2.05 4.73 -0.71
N LYS A 66 -1.46 4.62 0.48
CA LYS A 66 -0.03 4.87 0.64
C LYS A 66 0.71 3.65 0.10
N VAL A 67 1.34 3.79 -1.04
CA VAL A 67 2.00 2.69 -1.75
C VAL A 67 3.13 2.09 -0.91
N ALA A 68 3.16 0.77 -0.85
CA ALA A 68 4.12 0.03 -0.04
C ALA A 68 5.56 0.20 -0.54
N HIS A 69 6.48 0.21 0.40
CA HIS A 69 7.93 0.15 0.16
C HIS A 69 8.41 1.12 -0.92
N HIS A 70 7.91 2.36 -0.85
CA HIS A 70 8.28 3.47 -1.75
C HIS A 70 8.08 3.17 -3.24
N GLY A 71 7.19 2.25 -3.58
CA GLY A 71 6.97 1.79 -4.94
C GLY A 71 7.98 0.76 -5.42
N SER A 72 8.55 -0.04 -4.51
CA SER A 72 9.44 -1.16 -4.85
C SER A 72 8.73 -2.19 -5.73
N LYS A 73 9.48 -2.77 -6.67
CA LYS A 73 9.01 -3.88 -7.51
C LYS A 73 8.65 -5.15 -6.74
N THR A 74 9.10 -5.27 -5.48
CA THR A 74 8.81 -6.42 -4.61
C THR A 74 7.47 -6.33 -3.91
N SER A 75 6.74 -5.23 -4.12
CA SER A 75 5.49 -4.91 -3.45
C SER A 75 4.41 -4.52 -4.47
N SER A 76 3.21 -4.24 -3.98
CA SER A 76 2.09 -3.74 -4.78
C SER A 76 1.72 -4.69 -5.93
N THR A 77 1.49 -5.96 -5.56
CA THR A 77 1.02 -6.97 -6.51
C THR A 77 -0.31 -6.58 -7.14
N LYS A 78 -0.57 -7.08 -8.33
CA LYS A 78 -1.82 -6.83 -9.05
C LYS A 78 -3.02 -7.22 -8.18
N GLU A 79 -2.98 -8.40 -7.58
CA GLU A 79 -4.04 -8.95 -6.75
C GLU A 79 -4.33 -8.07 -5.53
N PHE A 80 -3.28 -7.59 -4.87
CA PHE A 80 -3.42 -6.70 -3.73
C PHE A 80 -4.02 -5.35 -4.13
N LEU A 81 -3.53 -4.75 -5.19
CA LEU A 81 -4.06 -3.49 -5.70
C LEU A 81 -5.52 -3.61 -6.18
N GLU A 82 -5.89 -4.72 -6.79
CA GLU A 82 -7.28 -5.00 -7.18
C GLU A 82 -8.22 -5.16 -5.98
N ALA A 83 -7.72 -5.69 -4.87
CA ALA A 83 -8.49 -5.80 -3.62
C ALA A 83 -8.68 -4.43 -2.94
N VAL A 84 -7.64 -3.60 -2.95
CA VAL A 84 -7.70 -2.24 -2.36
C VAL A 84 -8.51 -1.29 -3.24
N LYS A 85 -8.40 -1.37 -4.54
CA LYS A 85 -9.09 -0.50 -5.54
C LYS A 85 -8.99 1.00 -5.24
N PRO A 86 -7.80 1.55 -5.06
CA PRO A 86 -7.67 2.96 -4.71
C PRO A 86 -7.99 3.87 -5.89
N ASN A 87 -8.60 5.02 -5.61
CA ASN A 87 -8.74 6.10 -6.58
C ASN A 87 -7.47 6.95 -6.66
N THR A 88 -6.75 7.02 -5.55
CA THR A 88 -5.53 7.80 -5.40
C THR A 88 -4.43 6.96 -4.78
N ALA A 89 -3.25 7.02 -5.36
CA ALA A 89 -2.04 6.39 -4.84
C ALA A 89 -1.03 7.48 -4.45
N VAL A 90 -0.52 7.41 -3.23
CA VAL A 90 0.51 8.32 -2.72
C VAL A 90 1.80 7.53 -2.52
N ILE A 91 2.88 8.00 -3.12
CA ILE A 91 4.20 7.39 -3.03
C ILE A 91 5.13 8.35 -2.29
N GLY A 92 5.51 7.97 -1.06
CA GLY A 92 6.57 8.65 -0.31
C GLY A 92 7.91 8.09 -0.76
N VAL A 93 8.72 8.90 -1.41
CA VAL A 93 10.01 8.49 -1.96
C VAL A 93 10.97 9.68 -2.02
N GLY A 94 12.24 9.41 -1.75
CA GLY A 94 13.29 10.42 -1.81
C GLY A 94 13.67 10.79 -3.25
N LYS A 95 13.87 12.07 -3.48
CA LYS A 95 14.44 12.56 -4.74
C LYS A 95 15.86 12.01 -4.92
N ASN A 96 16.17 11.52 -6.12
CA ASN A 96 17.48 10.94 -6.45
C ASN A 96 17.85 9.73 -5.55
N ASN A 97 16.87 8.92 -5.15
CA ASN A 97 17.16 7.71 -4.40
C ASN A 97 17.96 6.70 -5.24
N ASN A 98 18.79 5.90 -4.57
CA ASN A 98 19.64 4.90 -5.21
C ASN A 98 18.96 3.56 -5.48
N PHE A 99 17.66 3.42 -5.12
CA PHE A 99 16.92 2.16 -5.20
C PHE A 99 16.16 1.99 -6.51
N GLY A 100 16.05 3.03 -7.31
CA GLY A 100 15.20 3.03 -8.50
C GLY A 100 13.72 3.06 -8.18
N HIS A 101 13.34 3.64 -7.05
CA HIS A 101 11.94 3.79 -6.63
C HIS A 101 11.39 5.16 -7.04
N PRO A 102 10.10 5.24 -7.38
CA PRO A 102 9.19 4.11 -7.61
C PRO A 102 9.57 3.37 -8.90
N ASN A 103 9.42 2.04 -8.87
CA ASN A 103 9.69 1.22 -10.04
C ASN A 103 8.64 1.47 -11.14
N LYS A 104 9.09 1.50 -12.38
CA LYS A 104 8.25 1.75 -13.56
C LYS A 104 7.06 0.77 -13.64
N SER A 105 7.29 -0.50 -13.32
CA SER A 105 6.24 -1.52 -13.36
C SER A 105 5.10 -1.22 -12.37
N ILE A 106 5.42 -0.64 -11.22
CA ILE A 106 4.42 -0.26 -10.21
C ILE A 106 3.61 0.94 -10.68
N LEU A 107 4.27 1.94 -11.26
CA LEU A 107 3.58 3.10 -11.84
C LEU A 107 2.62 2.69 -12.96
N GLU A 108 3.05 1.81 -13.84
CA GLU A 108 2.20 1.27 -14.91
C GLU A 108 1.00 0.49 -14.37
N ARG A 109 1.21 -0.30 -13.32
CA ARG A 109 0.17 -1.08 -12.66
C ARG A 109 -0.89 -0.17 -12.03
N LEU A 110 -0.48 0.88 -11.35
CA LEU A 110 -1.38 1.88 -10.76
C LEU A 110 -2.14 2.65 -11.84
N LYS A 111 -1.47 3.03 -12.93
CA LYS A 111 -2.13 3.71 -14.06
C LYS A 111 -3.21 2.86 -14.71
N ARG A 112 -2.97 1.55 -14.88
CA ARG A 112 -3.95 0.61 -15.43
C ARG A 112 -5.21 0.49 -14.57
N LEU A 113 -5.08 0.70 -13.25
CA LEU A 113 -6.23 0.76 -12.33
C LEU A 113 -6.98 2.10 -12.35
N GLY A 114 -6.48 3.07 -13.10
CA GLY A 114 -7.07 4.41 -13.16
C GLY A 114 -6.76 5.29 -11.95
N CYS A 115 -5.73 4.94 -11.15
CA CYS A 115 -5.34 5.73 -10.00
C CYS A 115 -4.72 7.06 -10.40
N ARG A 116 -5.05 8.11 -9.65
CA ARG A 116 -4.24 9.34 -9.62
C ARG A 116 -3.00 9.07 -8.77
N ILE A 117 -1.83 9.41 -9.28
CA ILE A 117 -0.55 9.13 -8.62
C ILE A 117 0.08 10.45 -8.17
N TYR A 118 0.40 10.53 -6.88
CA TYR A 118 1.14 11.63 -6.28
C TYR A 118 2.44 11.10 -5.68
N ARG A 119 3.54 11.78 -5.96
CA ARG A 119 4.89 11.37 -5.58
C ARG A 119 5.60 12.50 -4.85
N THR A 120 6.19 12.22 -3.70
CA THR A 120 6.93 13.23 -2.92
C THR A 120 8.25 13.65 -3.58
N ASP A 121 8.87 12.79 -4.41
CA ASP A 121 10.08 13.14 -5.16
C ASP A 121 9.83 14.14 -6.30
N GLU A 122 8.59 14.25 -6.77
CA GLU A 122 8.20 15.22 -7.81
C GLU A 122 7.56 16.47 -7.22
N SER A 123 6.68 16.31 -6.25
CA SER A 123 5.82 17.39 -5.75
C SER A 123 6.19 17.90 -4.35
N GLY A 124 7.14 17.23 -3.65
CA GLY A 124 7.42 17.55 -2.25
C GLY A 124 6.24 17.18 -1.36
N GLU A 125 5.79 18.10 -0.53
CA GLU A 125 4.62 17.89 0.32
C GLU A 125 3.35 17.67 -0.50
N ILE A 126 2.56 16.68 -0.09
CA ILE A 126 1.27 16.33 -0.72
C ILE A 126 0.17 16.56 0.29
N ILE A 127 -0.75 17.47 -0.04
CA ILE A 127 -1.95 17.76 0.76
C ILE A 127 -3.17 17.29 -0.03
N LEU A 128 -3.92 16.36 0.54
CA LEU A 128 -5.16 15.83 -0.03
C LEU A 128 -6.36 16.46 0.70
N LEU A 129 -7.11 17.26 0.00
CA LEU A 129 -8.26 17.98 0.54
C LEU A 129 -9.59 17.28 0.20
#